data_62192e94edd05b10bef795cf77217584
#
_entry.id   62192e94edd05b10bef795cf77217584
#
_cell.length_a   1.000
_cell.length_b   1.000
_cell.length_c   1.000
_cell.angle_alpha   90.00
_cell.angle_beta   90.00
_cell.angle_gamma   90.00
#
_symmetry.space_group_name_H-M   'P 1'
#
loop_
_entity.id
_entity.type
_entity.pdbx_description
1 polymer ?
#
loop_
_entity_poly.entity_id
_entity_poly.type
_entity_poly.pdbx_seq_one_letter_code
_entity_poly.pdbx_strand_id
1 'polypeptide(L)'
;MALRFRTGCAGVIQEKKMAIFFLFSMLLGAALQITNTYGDLFLGSFASIPEYADSFGVKHSVILLSISQMSETLFILAIPFFLRHFGIKQVMLISMFAWVFRFGLFGFGDPGSGLWMLILSMIVYGMAFDFFNISGSLFVEQEAKSSIRASAQGLFFMMTNGLGAIMGGYASGAVVDAFSVYADGRLVSREWMNIWLIFAAYALVIGILFALVFKYKHQQESKTN
;
A
#
# COMPACT_ATOMS: atom_id res chain seq x y z
N MET A 1 14.26 18.08 39.39
CA MET A 1 14.12 16.63 39.27
C MET A 1 12.93 16.22 38.41
N ALA A 2 11.78 16.89 38.52
CA ALA A 2 10.56 16.60 37.71
C ALA A 2 10.69 16.81 36.18
N LEU A 3 11.50 17.77 35.72
CA LEU A 3 11.73 18.03 34.28
C LEU A 3 12.47 16.88 33.57
N ARG A 4 13.38 16.19 34.27
CA ARG A 4 14.16 15.08 33.69
C ARG A 4 13.35 13.80 33.50
N PHE A 5 12.32 13.58 34.37
CA PHE A 5 11.39 12.46 34.23
C PHE A 5 10.41 12.66 33.05
N ARG A 6 9.96 13.89 32.85
CA ARG A 6 9.04 14.24 31.75
C ARG A 6 9.69 14.07 30.37
N THR A 7 10.95 14.42 30.24
CA THR A 7 11.72 14.25 28.98
C THR A 7 12.02 12.77 28.71
N GLY A 8 12.25 11.96 29.73
CA GLY A 8 12.46 10.52 29.57
C GLY A 8 11.22 9.77 29.07
N CYS A 9 10.06 10.01 29.69
CA CYS A 9 8.78 9.40 29.27
C CYS A 9 8.35 9.86 27.87
N ALA A 10 8.50 11.15 27.54
CA ALA A 10 8.18 11.66 26.22
C ALA A 10 9.10 11.04 25.13
N GLY A 11 10.39 10.88 25.43
CA GLY A 11 11.35 10.21 24.54
C GLY A 11 10.98 8.75 24.27
N VAL A 12 10.64 7.98 25.31
CA VAL A 12 10.23 6.57 25.18
C VAL A 12 8.93 6.41 24.39
N ILE A 13 7.96 7.32 24.59
CA ILE A 13 6.72 7.32 23.81
C ILE A 13 6.98 7.65 22.34
N GLN A 14 7.86 8.61 22.06
CA GLN A 14 8.26 8.99 20.72
C GLN A 14 8.99 7.84 20.00
N GLU A 15 9.92 7.18 20.67
CA GLU A 15 10.63 6.02 20.12
C GLU A 15 9.68 4.85 19.80
N LYS A 16 8.72 4.57 20.69
CA LYS A 16 7.71 3.52 20.45
C LYS A 16 6.83 3.85 19.25
N LYS A 17 6.37 5.09 19.09
CA LYS A 17 5.54 5.49 17.94
C LYS A 17 6.30 5.31 16.63
N MET A 18 7.58 5.74 16.59
CA MET A 18 8.42 5.60 15.42
C MET A 18 8.66 4.13 15.07
N ALA A 19 8.94 3.28 16.06
CA ALA A 19 9.13 1.84 15.85
C ALA A 19 7.87 1.16 15.29
N ILE A 20 6.70 1.47 15.85
CA ILE A 20 5.41 0.99 15.36
C ILE A 20 5.18 1.46 13.92
N PHE A 21 5.41 2.73 13.64
CA PHE A 21 5.28 3.30 12.31
C PHE A 21 6.17 2.58 11.28
N PHE A 22 7.45 2.36 11.59
CA PHE A 22 8.37 1.66 10.70
C PHE A 22 7.97 0.20 10.45
N LEU A 23 7.47 -0.48 11.47
CA LEU A 23 6.94 -1.84 11.32
C LEU A 23 5.76 -1.86 10.32
N PHE A 24 4.80 -0.96 10.48
CA PHE A 24 3.67 -0.88 9.56
C PHE A 24 4.08 -0.40 8.16
N SER A 25 5.09 0.45 8.06
CA SER A 25 5.70 0.86 6.77
C SER A 25 6.28 -0.33 6.02
N MET A 26 6.96 -1.23 6.72
CA MET A 26 7.50 -2.46 6.16
C MET A 26 6.37 -3.40 5.68
N LEU A 27 5.34 -3.60 6.50
CA LEU A 27 4.20 -4.44 6.13
C LEU A 27 3.44 -3.86 4.93
N LEU A 28 3.26 -2.55 4.87
CA LEU A 28 2.59 -1.93 3.72
C LEU A 28 3.47 -1.94 2.46
N GLY A 29 4.79 -1.85 2.61
CA GLY A 29 5.74 -2.03 1.52
C GLY A 29 5.64 -3.41 0.88
N ALA A 30 5.29 -4.44 1.65
CA ALA A 30 4.99 -5.76 1.11
C ALA A 30 3.75 -5.74 0.21
N ALA A 31 2.68 -5.03 0.59
CA ALA A 31 1.48 -4.87 -0.24
C ALA A 31 1.79 -4.17 -1.58
N LEU A 32 2.63 -3.14 -1.56
CA LEU A 32 3.11 -2.47 -2.77
C LEU A 32 3.84 -3.45 -3.72
N GLN A 33 4.75 -4.25 -3.18
CA GLN A 33 5.54 -5.19 -3.97
C GLN A 33 4.68 -6.27 -4.64
N ILE A 34 3.62 -6.74 -3.98
CA ILE A 34 2.66 -7.70 -4.55
C ILE A 34 2.10 -7.18 -5.88
N THR A 35 1.64 -5.94 -5.90
CA THR A 35 1.08 -5.34 -7.13
C THR A 35 2.13 -5.17 -8.22
N ASN A 36 3.33 -4.70 -7.87
CA ASN A 36 4.41 -4.47 -8.82
C ASN A 36 4.88 -5.78 -9.47
N THR A 37 4.85 -6.89 -8.72
CA THR A 37 5.28 -8.20 -9.22
C THR A 37 4.20 -8.90 -10.04
N TYR A 38 2.95 -8.84 -9.59
CA TYR A 38 1.90 -9.71 -10.13
C TYR A 38 0.82 -8.98 -10.95
N GLY A 39 0.81 -7.64 -10.98
CA GLY A 39 -0.20 -6.88 -11.69
C GLY A 39 -0.23 -7.16 -13.21
N ASP A 40 0.92 -7.11 -13.86
CA ASP A 40 1.04 -7.41 -15.30
C ASP A 40 0.84 -8.90 -15.59
N LEU A 41 1.42 -9.77 -14.75
CA LEU A 41 1.26 -11.22 -14.88
C LEU A 41 -0.21 -11.65 -14.77
N PHE A 42 -0.97 -11.02 -13.89
CA PHE A 42 -2.40 -11.23 -13.73
C PHE A 42 -3.16 -10.84 -15.00
N LEU A 43 -2.95 -9.62 -15.50
CA LEU A 43 -3.60 -9.16 -16.75
C LEU A 43 -3.22 -10.03 -17.93
N GLY A 44 -1.94 -10.40 -18.06
CA GLY A 44 -1.44 -11.27 -19.13
C GLY A 44 -1.99 -12.70 -19.07
N SER A 45 -2.39 -13.20 -17.88
CA SER A 45 -2.93 -14.55 -17.74
C SER A 45 -4.26 -14.75 -18.47
N PHE A 46 -5.03 -13.69 -18.67
CA PHE A 46 -6.28 -13.74 -19.42
C PHE A 46 -6.09 -13.99 -20.93
N ALA A 47 -4.88 -13.81 -21.46
CA ALA A 47 -4.58 -14.12 -22.87
C ALA A 47 -4.76 -15.60 -23.21
N SER A 48 -4.67 -16.49 -22.22
CA SER A 48 -4.89 -17.93 -22.39
C SER A 48 -6.38 -18.32 -22.45
N ILE A 49 -7.28 -17.40 -22.14
CA ILE A 49 -8.74 -17.62 -22.13
C ILE A 49 -9.30 -17.09 -23.45
N PRO A 50 -9.86 -17.95 -24.33
CA PRO A 50 -10.32 -17.54 -25.66
C PRO A 50 -11.30 -16.35 -25.65
N GLU A 51 -12.15 -16.26 -24.63
CA GLU A 51 -13.12 -15.18 -24.46
C GLU A 51 -12.46 -13.82 -24.25
N TYR A 52 -11.27 -13.77 -23.60
CA TYR A 52 -10.61 -12.54 -23.22
C TYR A 52 -9.34 -12.21 -24.04
N ALA A 53 -8.85 -13.18 -24.83
CA ALA A 53 -7.61 -13.05 -25.58
C ALA A 53 -7.56 -11.80 -26.47
N ASP A 54 -8.70 -11.43 -27.06
CA ASP A 54 -8.86 -10.28 -27.94
C ASP A 54 -9.36 -9.00 -27.23
N SER A 55 -9.56 -9.07 -25.90
CA SER A 55 -10.06 -7.93 -25.13
C SER A 55 -9.04 -6.77 -25.09
N PHE A 56 -9.57 -5.55 -24.92
CA PHE A 56 -8.73 -4.35 -24.76
C PHE A 56 -7.76 -4.47 -23.58
N GLY A 57 -8.23 -5.02 -22.47
CA GLY A 57 -7.43 -5.15 -21.24
C GLY A 57 -6.22 -6.06 -21.38
N VAL A 58 -6.33 -7.11 -22.19
CA VAL A 58 -5.24 -8.06 -22.46
C VAL A 58 -4.28 -7.49 -23.52
N LYS A 59 -4.80 -6.99 -24.64
CA LYS A 59 -3.98 -6.43 -25.73
C LYS A 59 -3.22 -5.17 -25.32
N HIS A 60 -3.74 -4.44 -24.36
CA HIS A 60 -3.21 -3.14 -23.94
C HIS A 60 -3.01 -3.06 -22.41
N SER A 61 -2.50 -4.14 -21.78
CA SER A 61 -2.23 -4.19 -20.34
C SER A 61 -1.37 -3.00 -19.87
N VAL A 62 -0.39 -2.60 -20.65
CA VAL A 62 0.48 -1.45 -20.38
C VAL A 62 -0.32 -0.15 -20.29
N ILE A 63 -1.35 0.04 -21.13
CA ILE A 63 -2.21 1.23 -21.07
C ILE A 63 -3.02 1.21 -19.76
N LEU A 64 -3.58 0.06 -19.37
CA LEU A 64 -4.28 -0.07 -18.09
C LEU A 64 -3.35 0.25 -16.91
N LEU A 65 -2.14 -0.33 -16.91
CA LEU A 65 -1.16 -0.06 -15.85
C LEU A 65 -0.76 1.43 -15.81
N SER A 66 -0.71 2.11 -16.97
CA SER A 66 -0.42 3.55 -17.04
C SER A 66 -1.48 4.41 -16.34
N ILE A 67 -2.73 3.95 -16.24
CA ILE A 67 -3.78 4.63 -15.48
C ILE A 67 -3.38 4.77 -14.00
N SER A 68 -2.67 3.79 -13.44
CA SER A 68 -2.14 3.88 -12.09
C SER A 68 -1.17 5.05 -11.91
N GLN A 69 -0.26 5.25 -12.87
CA GLN A 69 0.72 6.35 -12.85
C GLN A 69 0.04 7.72 -12.99
N MET A 70 -0.96 7.80 -13.86
CA MET A 70 -1.76 9.03 -14.01
C MET A 70 -2.54 9.32 -12.72
N SER A 71 -3.08 8.30 -12.11
CA SER A 71 -3.80 8.39 -10.84
C SER A 71 -2.90 8.88 -9.70
N GLU A 72 -1.66 8.40 -9.59
CA GLU A 72 -0.66 8.91 -8.62
C GLU A 72 -0.53 10.43 -8.75
N THR A 73 -0.29 10.93 -9.96
CA THR A 73 -0.14 12.37 -10.20
C THR A 73 -1.35 13.17 -9.72
N LEU A 74 -2.57 12.68 -9.97
CA LEU A 74 -3.79 13.36 -9.55
C LEU A 74 -3.98 13.33 -8.03
N PHE A 75 -3.71 12.19 -7.40
CA PHE A 75 -3.86 12.05 -5.94
C PHE A 75 -2.80 12.82 -5.15
N ILE A 76 -1.57 12.97 -5.66
CA ILE A 76 -0.56 13.84 -5.06
C ILE A 76 -1.10 15.28 -4.92
N LEU A 77 -1.79 15.79 -5.93
CA LEU A 77 -2.39 17.12 -5.89
C LEU A 77 -3.55 17.21 -4.87
N ALA A 78 -4.24 16.12 -4.60
CA ALA A 78 -5.34 16.06 -3.65
C ALA A 78 -4.88 15.91 -2.19
N ILE A 79 -3.65 15.43 -1.93
CA ILE A 79 -3.13 15.16 -0.57
C ILE A 79 -3.25 16.36 0.37
N PRO A 80 -2.91 17.61 0.01
CA PRO A 80 -3.05 18.75 0.92
C PRO A 80 -4.48 18.94 1.41
N PHE A 81 -5.48 18.67 0.56
CA PHE A 81 -6.89 18.71 0.95
C PHE A 81 -7.21 17.66 2.01
N PHE A 82 -6.80 16.41 1.79
CA PHE A 82 -7.05 15.32 2.74
C PHE A 82 -6.32 15.51 4.06
N LEU A 83 -5.06 15.95 4.04
CA LEU A 83 -4.29 16.22 5.25
C LEU A 83 -4.90 17.33 6.11
N ARG A 84 -5.42 18.39 5.49
CA ARG A 84 -6.08 19.50 6.21
C ARG A 84 -7.37 19.05 6.89
N HIS A 85 -8.14 18.14 6.26
CA HIS A 85 -9.45 17.74 6.78
C HIS A 85 -9.37 16.54 7.73
N PHE A 86 -8.51 15.59 7.45
CA PHE A 86 -8.48 14.32 8.18
C PHE A 86 -7.21 14.14 9.05
N GLY A 87 -6.13 14.84 8.72
CA GLY A 87 -4.85 14.71 9.40
C GLY A 87 -4.09 13.43 9.03
N ILE A 88 -2.82 13.38 9.42
CA ILE A 88 -1.83 12.38 8.99
C ILE A 88 -2.30 10.93 9.23
N LYS A 89 -2.75 10.60 10.44
CA LYS A 89 -3.16 9.23 10.79
C LYS A 89 -4.31 8.74 9.92
N GLN A 90 -5.32 9.57 9.70
CA GLN A 90 -6.50 9.16 8.94
C GLN A 90 -6.18 9.01 7.45
N VAL A 91 -5.31 9.88 6.90
CA VAL A 91 -4.85 9.75 5.51
C VAL A 91 -4.05 8.47 5.31
N MET A 92 -3.18 8.08 6.27
CA MET A 92 -2.52 6.77 6.24
C MET A 92 -3.53 5.60 6.28
N LEU A 93 -4.57 5.70 7.11
CA LEU A 93 -5.63 4.67 7.17
C LEU A 93 -6.41 4.58 5.86
N ILE A 94 -6.76 5.71 5.25
CA ILE A 94 -7.40 5.74 3.93
C ILE A 94 -6.55 4.99 2.91
N SER A 95 -5.23 5.21 2.90
CA SER A 95 -4.30 4.47 2.05
C SER A 95 -4.36 2.95 2.29
N MET A 96 -4.33 2.52 3.54
CA MET A 96 -4.37 1.08 3.87
C MET A 96 -5.69 0.44 3.41
N PHE A 97 -6.82 1.10 3.60
CA PHE A 97 -8.11 0.61 3.09
C PHE A 97 -8.20 0.70 1.56
N ALA A 98 -7.54 1.65 0.94
CA ALA A 98 -7.42 1.71 -0.51
C ALA A 98 -6.70 0.47 -1.08
N TRP A 99 -5.67 -0.07 -0.38
CA TRP A 99 -5.06 -1.35 -0.74
C TRP A 99 -6.04 -2.52 -0.65
N VAL A 100 -6.86 -2.58 0.41
CA VAL A 100 -7.92 -3.60 0.52
C VAL A 100 -8.85 -3.55 -0.68
N PHE A 101 -9.31 -2.34 -1.00
CA PHE A 101 -10.24 -2.12 -2.10
C PHE A 101 -9.61 -2.45 -3.46
N ARG A 102 -8.35 -2.06 -3.67
CA ARG A 102 -7.59 -2.37 -4.87
C ARG A 102 -7.49 -3.88 -5.12
N PHE A 103 -7.05 -4.64 -4.11
CA PHE A 103 -6.92 -6.09 -4.24
C PHE A 103 -8.27 -6.78 -4.40
N GLY A 104 -9.32 -6.31 -3.70
CA GLY A 104 -10.67 -6.80 -3.90
C GLY A 104 -11.17 -6.60 -5.33
N LEU A 105 -10.96 -5.42 -5.91
CA LEU A 105 -11.31 -5.12 -7.28
C LEU A 105 -10.54 -5.99 -8.29
N PHE A 106 -9.26 -6.31 -8.02
CA PHE A 106 -8.51 -7.26 -8.84
C PHE A 106 -9.05 -8.68 -8.71
N GLY A 107 -9.48 -9.09 -7.51
CA GLY A 107 -10.03 -10.42 -7.29
C GLY A 107 -11.32 -10.70 -8.04
N PHE A 108 -12.16 -9.67 -8.20
CA PHE A 108 -13.46 -9.78 -8.88
C PHE A 108 -13.46 -9.24 -10.31
N GLY A 109 -12.40 -8.53 -10.73
CA GLY A 109 -12.30 -7.93 -12.05
C GLY A 109 -11.86 -8.92 -13.12
N ASP A 110 -12.38 -8.75 -14.31
CA ASP A 110 -12.01 -9.47 -15.53
C ASP A 110 -11.92 -8.50 -16.71
N PRO A 111 -11.25 -8.87 -17.83
CA PRO A 111 -11.12 -8.01 -19.00
C PRO A 111 -12.39 -7.86 -19.85
N GLY A 112 -13.48 -8.53 -19.49
CA GLY A 112 -14.79 -8.44 -20.12
C GLY A 112 -15.73 -7.51 -19.37
N SER A 113 -16.78 -8.06 -18.76
CA SER A 113 -17.80 -7.29 -18.02
C SER A 113 -17.24 -6.63 -16.76
N GLY A 114 -16.15 -7.18 -16.18
CA GLY A 114 -15.44 -6.68 -15.01
C GLY A 114 -14.33 -5.67 -15.30
N LEU A 115 -14.13 -5.22 -16.54
CA LEU A 115 -13.08 -4.28 -16.92
C LEU A 115 -13.12 -2.98 -16.11
N TRP A 116 -14.31 -2.50 -15.78
CA TRP A 116 -14.47 -1.32 -14.93
C TRP A 116 -13.87 -1.49 -13.52
N MET A 117 -13.89 -2.71 -12.97
CA MET A 117 -13.26 -3.00 -11.68
C MET A 117 -11.74 -2.93 -11.80
N LEU A 118 -11.17 -3.45 -12.89
CA LEU A 118 -9.74 -3.33 -13.17
C LEU A 118 -9.32 -1.87 -13.30
N ILE A 119 -10.07 -1.07 -14.07
CA ILE A 119 -9.80 0.37 -14.22
C ILE A 119 -9.92 1.10 -12.87
N LEU A 120 -10.97 0.83 -12.10
CA LEU A 120 -11.15 1.43 -10.78
C LEU A 120 -10.02 1.04 -9.83
N SER A 121 -9.56 -0.22 -9.87
CA SER A 121 -8.38 -0.67 -9.13
C SER A 121 -7.13 0.13 -9.48
N MET A 122 -6.91 0.43 -10.76
CA MET A 122 -5.78 1.27 -11.20
C MET A 122 -5.90 2.71 -10.68
N ILE A 123 -7.10 3.27 -10.67
CA ILE A 123 -7.34 4.62 -10.12
C ILE A 123 -7.10 4.65 -8.60
N VAL A 124 -7.59 3.64 -7.87
CA VAL A 124 -7.41 3.55 -6.41
C VAL A 124 -5.94 3.42 -6.02
N TYR A 125 -5.09 2.93 -6.90
CA TYR A 125 -3.65 2.75 -6.64
C TYR A 125 -2.95 4.05 -6.24
N GLY A 126 -3.22 5.16 -6.91
CA GLY A 126 -2.62 6.45 -6.57
C GLY A 126 -2.92 6.84 -5.12
N MET A 127 -4.18 6.68 -4.69
CA MET A 127 -4.56 6.92 -3.29
C MET A 127 -3.89 5.92 -2.33
N ALA A 128 -3.83 4.64 -2.71
CA ALA A 128 -3.23 3.60 -1.88
C ALA A 128 -1.73 3.84 -1.66
N PHE A 129 -1.01 4.29 -2.66
CA PHE A 129 0.43 4.50 -2.62
C PHE A 129 0.82 5.85 -2.02
N ASP A 130 0.34 6.95 -2.60
CA ASP A 130 0.82 8.29 -2.26
C ASP A 130 0.35 8.77 -0.89
N PHE A 131 -0.86 8.42 -0.48
CA PHE A 131 -1.38 8.85 0.81
C PHE A 131 -0.55 8.33 1.96
N PHE A 132 -0.05 7.09 1.88
CA PHE A 132 0.83 6.56 2.90
C PHE A 132 2.23 7.16 2.83
N ASN A 133 2.83 7.21 1.65
CA ASN A 133 4.21 7.67 1.49
C ASN A 133 4.37 9.14 1.90
N ILE A 134 3.48 10.02 1.45
CA ILE A 134 3.58 11.44 1.77
C ILE A 134 3.18 11.70 3.23
N SER A 135 2.10 11.09 3.72
CA SER A 135 1.73 11.23 5.14
C SER A 135 2.76 10.62 6.07
N GLY A 136 3.40 9.51 5.67
CA GLY A 136 4.47 8.87 6.43
C GLY A 136 5.72 9.73 6.48
N SER A 137 6.11 10.32 5.36
CA SER A 137 7.21 11.26 5.30
C SER A 137 6.96 12.48 6.20
N LEU A 138 5.76 13.06 6.16
CA LEU A 138 5.36 14.16 7.04
C LEU A 138 5.33 13.74 8.52
N PHE A 139 4.89 12.54 8.84
CA PHE A 139 4.94 12.01 10.20
C PHE A 139 6.38 11.93 10.71
N VAL A 140 7.30 11.38 9.90
CA VAL A 140 8.73 11.32 10.25
C VAL A 140 9.32 12.71 10.40
N GLU A 141 8.95 13.66 9.53
CA GLU A 141 9.39 15.06 9.60
C GLU A 141 9.00 15.73 10.93
N GLN A 142 7.78 15.46 11.41
CA GLN A 142 7.26 16.06 12.65
C GLN A 142 7.75 15.37 13.91
N GLU A 143 7.93 14.05 13.90
CA GLU A 143 8.29 13.28 15.09
C GLU A 143 9.81 13.10 15.27
N ALA A 144 10.61 13.11 14.20
CA ALA A 144 12.03 12.91 14.31
C ALA A 144 12.75 14.20 14.76
N LYS A 145 13.70 14.03 15.69
CA LYS A 145 14.61 15.14 16.07
C LYS A 145 15.39 15.63 14.86
N SER A 146 15.63 16.94 14.76
CA SER A 146 16.31 17.56 13.61
C SER A 146 17.66 16.91 13.28
N SER A 147 18.41 16.46 14.30
CA SER A 147 19.72 15.83 14.14
C SER A 147 19.70 14.45 13.46
N ILE A 148 18.57 13.73 13.48
CA ILE A 148 18.45 12.38 12.94
C ILE A 148 17.36 12.28 11.86
N ARG A 149 16.73 13.38 11.49
CA ARG A 149 15.57 13.42 10.59
C ARG A 149 15.86 12.80 9.22
N ALA A 150 16.99 13.13 8.62
CA ALA A 150 17.39 12.55 7.33
C ALA A 150 17.58 11.01 7.43
N SER A 151 18.20 10.54 8.53
CA SER A 151 18.38 9.10 8.78
C SER A 151 17.01 8.40 9.00
N ALA A 152 16.08 9.03 9.70
CA ALA A 152 14.74 8.51 9.92
C ALA A 152 13.93 8.43 8.61
N GLN A 153 14.07 9.41 7.71
CA GLN A 153 13.49 9.35 6.37
C GLN A 153 14.11 8.22 5.54
N GLY A 154 15.43 8.07 5.57
CA GLY A 154 16.12 6.95 4.91
C GLY A 154 15.64 5.59 5.45
N LEU A 155 15.46 5.47 6.77
CA LEU A 155 14.93 4.26 7.40
C LEU A 155 13.48 3.98 6.96
N PHE A 156 12.64 5.01 6.86
CA PHE A 156 11.28 4.86 6.35
C PHE A 156 11.27 4.27 4.93
N PHE A 157 12.07 4.83 4.01
CA PHE A 157 12.18 4.30 2.65
C PHE A 157 12.78 2.89 2.61
N MET A 158 13.76 2.60 3.47
CA MET A 158 14.33 1.24 3.57
C MET A 158 13.31 0.24 4.08
N MET A 159 12.47 0.59 5.05
CA MET A 159 11.40 -0.27 5.56
C MET A 159 10.33 -0.54 4.49
N THR A 160 9.89 0.49 3.75
CA THR A 160 8.86 0.31 2.72
C THR A 160 9.41 -0.37 1.46
N ASN A 161 10.43 0.20 0.83
CA ASN A 161 10.89 -0.21 -0.50
C ASN A 161 12.06 -1.20 -0.48
N GLY A 162 12.67 -1.42 0.69
CA GLY A 162 13.72 -2.41 0.90
C GLY A 162 13.18 -3.67 1.56
N LEU A 163 13.10 -3.68 2.89
CA LEU A 163 12.68 -4.86 3.66
C LEU A 163 11.24 -5.27 3.35
N GLY A 164 10.32 -4.30 3.21
CA GLY A 164 8.94 -4.57 2.81
C GLY A 164 8.85 -5.24 1.44
N ALA A 165 9.61 -4.75 0.47
CA ALA A 165 9.64 -5.32 -0.87
C ALA A 165 10.21 -6.76 -0.87
N ILE A 166 11.29 -7.02 -0.12
CA ILE A 166 11.88 -8.36 0.00
C ILE A 166 10.87 -9.32 0.63
N MET A 167 10.29 -8.95 1.77
CA MET A 167 9.29 -9.78 2.45
C MET A 167 8.05 -10.01 1.59
N GLY A 168 7.56 -8.95 0.94
CA GLY A 168 6.43 -9.01 0.03
C GLY A 168 6.68 -9.91 -1.17
N GLY A 169 7.87 -9.85 -1.76
CA GLY A 169 8.27 -10.71 -2.86
C GLY A 169 8.24 -12.20 -2.48
N TYR A 170 8.89 -12.58 -1.38
CA TYR A 170 8.89 -13.96 -0.91
C TYR A 170 7.50 -14.46 -0.47
N ALA A 171 6.79 -13.68 0.34
CA ALA A 171 5.48 -14.06 0.84
C ALA A 171 4.44 -14.18 -0.28
N SER A 172 4.44 -13.23 -1.22
CA SER A 172 3.53 -13.28 -2.36
C SER A 172 3.85 -14.44 -3.30
N GLY A 173 5.14 -14.75 -3.51
CA GLY A 173 5.55 -15.92 -4.27
C GLY A 173 4.97 -17.21 -3.69
N ALA A 174 5.12 -17.42 -2.39
CA ALA A 174 4.57 -18.60 -1.72
C ALA A 174 3.04 -18.70 -1.83
N VAL A 175 2.32 -17.57 -1.73
CA VAL A 175 0.85 -17.55 -1.92
C VAL A 175 0.51 -17.89 -3.38
N VAL A 176 1.15 -17.25 -4.34
CA VAL A 176 0.87 -17.50 -5.77
C VAL A 176 1.18 -18.94 -6.16
N ASP A 177 2.27 -19.51 -5.67
CA ASP A 177 2.63 -20.91 -5.93
C ASP A 177 1.61 -21.88 -5.32
N ALA A 178 1.12 -21.61 -4.11
CA ALA A 178 0.11 -22.43 -3.45
C ALA A 178 -1.24 -22.47 -4.21
N PHE A 179 -1.57 -21.42 -4.96
CA PHE A 179 -2.79 -21.32 -5.78
C PHE A 179 -2.50 -21.43 -7.28
N SER A 180 -1.35 -21.99 -7.65
CA SER A 180 -0.98 -22.33 -9.02
C SER A 180 -1.25 -23.80 -9.31
N VAL A 181 -1.93 -24.10 -10.41
CA VAL A 181 -2.24 -25.46 -10.86
C VAL A 181 -1.22 -25.89 -11.90
N TYR A 182 -0.55 -27.01 -11.64
CA TYR A 182 0.43 -27.60 -12.54
C TYR A 182 -0.08 -28.95 -13.08
N ALA A 183 0.11 -29.21 -14.37
CA ALA A 183 -0.08 -30.51 -14.99
C ALA A 183 1.15 -30.86 -15.82
N ASP A 184 1.65 -32.07 -15.67
CA ASP A 184 2.88 -32.57 -16.31
C ASP A 184 4.12 -31.66 -16.14
N GLY A 185 4.24 -31.04 -14.95
CA GLY A 185 5.32 -30.10 -14.63
C GLY A 185 5.20 -28.72 -15.30
N ARG A 186 4.08 -28.43 -15.97
CA ARG A 186 3.80 -27.14 -16.60
C ARG A 186 2.69 -26.40 -15.86
N LEU A 187 2.85 -25.10 -15.71
CA LEU A 187 1.81 -24.23 -15.17
C LEU A 187 0.61 -24.20 -16.13
N VAL A 188 -0.57 -24.59 -15.65
CA VAL A 188 -1.82 -24.58 -16.41
C VAL A 188 -2.63 -23.33 -16.12
N SER A 189 -2.84 -23.02 -14.85
CA SER A 189 -3.63 -21.87 -14.42
C SER A 189 -3.23 -21.38 -13.04
N ARG A 190 -3.73 -20.21 -12.67
CA ARG A 190 -3.67 -19.64 -11.31
C ARG A 190 -5.06 -19.22 -10.87
N GLU A 191 -5.37 -19.50 -9.63
CA GLU A 191 -6.62 -19.07 -9.01
C GLU A 191 -6.53 -17.60 -8.55
N TRP A 192 -6.49 -16.68 -9.51
CA TRP A 192 -6.26 -15.27 -9.24
C TRP A 192 -7.22 -14.63 -8.26
N MET A 193 -8.50 -15.01 -8.28
CA MET A 193 -9.50 -14.50 -7.34
C MET A 193 -9.07 -14.80 -5.90
N ASN A 194 -8.71 -16.05 -5.59
CA ASN A 194 -8.28 -16.45 -4.25
C ASN A 194 -6.98 -15.74 -3.85
N ILE A 195 -6.03 -15.63 -4.76
CA ILE A 195 -4.75 -14.93 -4.56
C ILE A 195 -5.01 -13.47 -4.14
N TRP A 196 -5.79 -12.74 -4.93
CA TRP A 196 -6.07 -11.33 -4.65
C TRP A 196 -6.90 -11.12 -3.38
N LEU A 197 -7.84 -12.02 -3.07
CA LEU A 197 -8.61 -11.95 -1.82
C LEU A 197 -7.75 -12.21 -0.58
N ILE A 198 -6.74 -13.08 -0.65
CA ILE A 198 -5.76 -13.26 0.43
C ILE A 198 -4.97 -11.96 0.65
N PHE A 199 -4.53 -11.30 -0.43
CA PHE A 199 -3.84 -10.03 -0.31
C PHE A 199 -4.74 -8.90 0.20
N ALA A 200 -6.03 -8.90 -0.17
CA ALA A 200 -7.01 -7.99 0.40
C ALA A 200 -7.20 -8.22 1.91
N ALA A 201 -7.30 -9.47 2.32
CA ALA A 201 -7.39 -9.84 3.73
C ALA A 201 -6.12 -9.41 4.51
N TYR A 202 -4.93 -9.61 3.95
CA TYR A 202 -3.67 -9.14 4.51
C TYR A 202 -3.69 -7.62 4.72
N ALA A 203 -4.04 -6.85 3.69
CA ALA A 203 -4.12 -5.39 3.79
C ALA A 203 -5.17 -4.94 4.83
N LEU A 204 -6.31 -5.63 4.91
CA LEU A 204 -7.36 -5.37 5.89
C LEU A 204 -6.87 -5.58 7.33
N VAL A 205 -6.19 -6.69 7.59
CA VAL A 205 -5.63 -6.99 8.91
C VAL A 205 -4.63 -5.91 9.31
N ILE A 206 -3.73 -5.51 8.41
CA ILE A 206 -2.76 -4.45 8.68
C ILE A 206 -3.46 -3.12 8.96
N GLY A 207 -4.48 -2.75 8.16
CA GLY A 207 -5.24 -1.52 8.38
C GLY A 207 -5.95 -1.49 9.73
N ILE A 208 -6.59 -2.60 10.14
CA ILE A 208 -7.23 -2.73 11.45
C ILE A 208 -6.20 -2.63 12.57
N LEU A 209 -5.11 -3.38 12.50
CA LEU A 209 -4.05 -3.35 13.50
C LEU A 209 -3.43 -1.96 13.63
N PHE A 210 -3.18 -1.28 12.51
CA PHE A 210 -2.69 0.09 12.53
C PHE A 210 -3.67 1.05 13.21
N ALA A 211 -4.96 0.95 12.91
CA ALA A 211 -6.00 1.78 13.51
C ALA A 211 -6.02 1.64 15.04
N LEU A 212 -5.84 0.41 15.55
CA LEU A 212 -5.87 0.09 16.98
C LEU A 212 -4.58 0.44 17.72
N VAL A 213 -3.43 0.14 17.11
CA VAL A 213 -2.11 0.24 17.75
C VAL A 213 -1.48 1.62 17.58
N PHE A 214 -1.62 2.22 16.39
CA PHE A 214 -1.00 3.51 16.09
C PHE A 214 -1.83 4.67 16.64
N LYS A 215 -1.45 5.14 17.84
CA LYS A 215 -2.10 6.27 18.50
C LYS A 215 -1.37 7.57 18.18
N TYR A 216 -1.92 8.32 17.22
CA TYR A 216 -1.41 9.64 16.83
C TYR A 216 -2.54 10.66 16.82
N LYS A 217 -2.34 11.78 17.52
CA LYS A 217 -3.22 12.96 17.45
C LYS A 217 -2.49 14.02 16.64
N HIS A 218 -3.08 14.43 15.55
CA HIS A 218 -2.59 15.53 14.75
C HIS A 218 -2.62 16.82 15.61
N GLN A 219 -1.45 17.45 15.82
CA GLN A 219 -1.40 18.80 16.35
C GLN A 219 -1.74 19.75 15.19
N GLN A 220 -2.96 20.25 15.17
CA GLN A 220 -3.25 21.40 14.32
C GLN A 220 -2.37 22.54 14.82
N GLU A 221 -1.50 23.06 13.95
CA GLU A 221 -0.86 24.34 14.21
C GLU A 221 -1.95 25.35 14.51
N SER A 222 -2.04 25.81 15.77
CA SER A 222 -2.88 26.95 16.11
C SER A 222 -2.38 28.11 15.27
N LYS A 223 -3.20 28.59 14.34
CA LYS A 223 -2.98 29.86 13.67
C LYS A 223 -2.85 30.91 14.76
N THR A 224 -1.62 31.24 15.15
CA THR A 224 -1.34 32.49 15.82
C THR A 224 -1.47 33.56 14.76
N ASN A 225 -2.55 34.34 14.89
CA ASN A 225 -2.75 35.59 14.16
C ASN A 225 -1.60 36.55 14.44
#